data_b049c5220238530aa5968c6ae42279ff
#
_entry.id   b049c5220238530aa5968c6ae42279ff
#
_cell.length_a   1.000
_cell.length_b   1.000
_cell.length_c   1.000
_cell.angle_alpha   90.00
_cell.angle_beta   90.00
_cell.angle_gamma   90.00
#
_symmetry.space_group_name_H-M   'P 1'
#
loop_
_entity.id
_entity.type
_entity.pdbx_description
1 polymer ?
#
loop_
_entity_poly.entity_id
_entity_poly.type
_entity_poly.pdbx_seq_one_letter_code
_entity_poly.pdbx_strand_id
1 'polypeptide(L)'
;MNKSDRRIKGLGEVSIRVKNLDAMHKFYEEVVGLDVLRRDESFVFFKIAEGYGGHSQNLALFDATNRIFLETKSLELSPEQTTLHHIALNISPEDYETEKRRLEGLGLKVQATEHAWLHVRSLYFADPEGNLLEFVCYDETVR
;
A
#
# COMPACT_ATOMS: atom_id res chain seq x y z
N MET A 1 28.74 -7.45 5.24
CA MET A 1 28.48 -7.25 3.80
C MET A 1 28.60 -5.77 3.48
N ASN A 2 29.44 -5.40 2.55
CA ASN A 2 29.59 -4.01 2.13
C ASN A 2 28.30 -3.57 1.40
N LYS A 3 27.94 -2.28 1.49
CA LYS A 3 26.71 -1.74 0.83
C LYS A 3 26.69 -2.01 -0.69
N SER A 4 27.86 -2.03 -1.34
CA SER A 4 28.00 -2.34 -2.77
C SER A 4 27.69 -3.80 -3.14
N ASP A 5 27.72 -4.71 -2.17
CA ASP A 5 27.59 -6.16 -2.41
C ASP A 5 26.15 -6.66 -2.16
N ARG A 6 25.22 -5.77 -1.86
CA ARG A 6 23.83 -6.15 -1.61
C ARG A 6 23.17 -6.71 -2.87
N ARG A 7 22.68 -7.93 -2.79
CA ARG A 7 22.00 -8.61 -3.90
C ARG A 7 20.57 -8.09 -4.08
N ILE A 8 19.89 -7.70 -2.99
CA ILE A 8 18.56 -7.14 -3.03
C ILE A 8 18.63 -5.70 -3.54
N LYS A 9 17.91 -5.40 -4.61
CA LYS A 9 17.94 -4.10 -5.30
C LYS A 9 16.73 -3.20 -5.03
N GLY A 10 15.68 -3.73 -4.43
CA GLY A 10 14.48 -2.96 -4.11
C GLY A 10 13.30 -3.85 -3.78
N LEU A 11 12.14 -3.23 -3.62
CA LEU A 11 10.88 -3.91 -3.46
C LEU A 11 10.34 -4.27 -4.85
N GLY A 12 10.02 -5.54 -5.09
CA GLY A 12 9.37 -5.98 -6.33
C GLY A 12 7.85 -5.90 -6.20
N GLU A 13 7.31 -6.55 -5.18
CA GLU A 13 5.87 -6.68 -5.02
C GLU A 13 5.49 -6.85 -3.55
N VAL A 14 4.36 -6.26 -3.17
CA VAL A 14 3.62 -6.61 -1.97
C VAL A 14 2.29 -7.21 -2.41
N SER A 15 1.96 -8.39 -1.90
CA SER A 15 0.70 -9.05 -2.22
C SER A 15 -0.14 -9.21 -0.96
N ILE A 16 -1.40 -8.85 -1.05
CA ILE A 16 -2.37 -9.03 0.04
C ILE A 16 -3.55 -9.86 -0.45
N ARG A 17 -4.13 -10.60 0.47
CA ARG A 17 -5.32 -11.40 0.23
C ARG A 17 -6.56 -10.58 0.59
N VAL A 18 -7.58 -10.58 -0.28
CA VAL A 18 -8.78 -9.77 -0.11
C VAL A 18 -10.05 -10.61 -0.25
N LYS A 19 -11.12 -10.19 0.42
CA LYS A 19 -12.43 -10.85 0.36
C LYS A 19 -13.26 -10.35 -0.82
N ASN A 20 -13.29 -9.05 -1.04
CA ASN A 20 -14.04 -8.40 -2.12
C ASN A 20 -13.07 -7.74 -3.09
N LEU A 21 -12.66 -8.48 -4.11
CA LEU A 21 -11.68 -8.01 -5.09
C LEU A 21 -12.16 -6.79 -5.88
N ASP A 22 -13.46 -6.70 -6.21
CA ASP A 22 -14.00 -5.57 -6.97
C ASP A 22 -13.98 -4.27 -6.15
N ALA A 23 -14.42 -4.32 -4.91
CA ALA A 23 -14.40 -3.16 -4.01
C ALA A 23 -12.97 -2.70 -3.74
N MET A 24 -12.06 -3.63 -3.53
CA MET A 24 -10.64 -3.34 -3.27
C MET A 24 -9.94 -2.81 -4.52
N HIS A 25 -10.22 -3.37 -5.70
CA HIS A 25 -9.72 -2.84 -6.97
C HIS A 25 -10.11 -1.36 -7.14
N LYS A 26 -11.40 -1.07 -7.01
CA LYS A 26 -11.92 0.30 -7.12
C LYS A 26 -11.25 1.26 -6.14
N PHE A 27 -11.06 0.83 -4.89
CA PHE A 27 -10.41 1.65 -3.87
C PHE A 27 -8.96 1.99 -4.23
N TYR A 28 -8.16 1.00 -4.60
CA TYR A 28 -6.74 1.24 -4.91
C TYR A 28 -6.54 2.01 -6.21
N GLU A 29 -7.43 1.86 -7.18
CA GLU A 29 -7.39 2.64 -8.42
C GLU A 29 -7.90 4.07 -8.22
N GLU A 30 -9.07 4.25 -7.62
CA GLU A 30 -9.74 5.55 -7.57
C GLU A 30 -9.37 6.39 -6.33
N VAL A 31 -9.18 5.77 -5.17
CA VAL A 31 -8.89 6.47 -3.91
C VAL A 31 -7.39 6.60 -3.71
N VAL A 32 -6.64 5.50 -3.79
CA VAL A 32 -5.18 5.52 -3.65
C VAL A 32 -4.51 6.10 -4.89
N GLY A 33 -5.07 5.87 -6.08
CA GLY A 33 -4.59 6.43 -7.34
C GLY A 33 -3.49 5.59 -7.99
N LEU A 34 -3.50 4.27 -7.81
CA LEU A 34 -2.54 3.37 -8.45
C LEU A 34 -2.97 2.98 -9.86
N ASP A 35 -2.00 2.86 -10.76
CA ASP A 35 -2.25 2.41 -12.13
C ASP A 35 -2.46 0.90 -12.17
N VAL A 36 -3.55 0.46 -12.81
CA VAL A 36 -3.82 -0.98 -13.02
C VAL A 36 -2.89 -1.51 -14.10
N LEU A 37 -2.11 -2.53 -13.76
CA LEU A 37 -1.27 -3.27 -14.71
C LEU A 37 -2.03 -4.43 -15.36
N ARG A 38 -2.78 -5.16 -14.56
CA ARG A 38 -3.54 -6.32 -15.02
C ARG A 38 -4.66 -6.66 -14.06
N ARG A 39 -5.81 -7.01 -14.61
CA ARG A 39 -6.95 -7.56 -13.89
C ARG A 39 -7.32 -8.93 -14.44
N ASP A 40 -7.53 -9.86 -13.53
CA ASP A 40 -8.07 -11.21 -13.80
C ASP A 40 -9.24 -11.45 -12.83
N GLU A 41 -9.94 -12.58 -12.99
CA GLU A 41 -11.06 -12.92 -12.10
C GLU A 41 -10.63 -13.08 -10.63
N SER A 42 -9.37 -13.50 -10.38
CA SER A 42 -8.86 -13.85 -9.05
C SER A 42 -7.80 -12.89 -8.52
N PHE A 43 -7.37 -11.91 -9.31
CA PHE A 43 -6.35 -10.95 -8.88
C PHE A 43 -6.42 -9.61 -9.63
N VAL A 44 -5.78 -8.60 -9.05
CA VAL A 44 -5.42 -7.35 -9.72
C VAL A 44 -4.02 -6.93 -9.30
N PHE A 45 -3.23 -6.48 -10.29
CA PHE A 45 -1.89 -5.92 -10.10
C PHE A 45 -1.92 -4.43 -10.37
N PHE A 46 -1.33 -3.66 -9.47
CA PHE A 46 -1.14 -2.22 -9.59
C PHE A 46 0.33 -1.86 -9.60
N LYS A 47 0.68 -0.85 -10.38
CA LYS A 47 1.99 -0.22 -10.34
C LYS A 47 2.02 0.84 -9.24
N ILE A 48 3.00 0.76 -8.34
CA ILE A 48 3.29 1.80 -7.34
C ILE A 48 4.27 2.81 -7.92
N ALA A 49 5.39 2.33 -8.46
CA ALA A 49 6.49 3.15 -8.96
C ALA A 49 7.38 2.33 -9.89
N GLU A 50 8.33 3.00 -10.54
CA GLU A 50 9.42 2.31 -11.24
C GLU A 50 10.27 1.51 -10.26
N GLY A 51 10.74 0.34 -10.71
CA GLY A 51 11.57 -0.55 -9.92
C GLY A 51 12.90 -0.86 -10.59
N TYR A 52 13.52 -1.95 -10.16
CA TYR A 52 14.83 -2.36 -10.64
C TYR A 52 14.71 -3.23 -11.89
N GLY A 53 15.57 -2.95 -12.88
CA GLY A 53 15.75 -3.82 -14.05
C GLY A 53 14.53 -3.94 -14.96
N GLY A 54 13.69 -2.91 -15.01
CA GLY A 54 12.47 -2.90 -15.84
C GLY A 54 11.24 -3.52 -15.15
N HIS A 55 11.37 -4.06 -13.95
CA HIS A 55 10.25 -4.52 -13.14
C HIS A 55 9.76 -3.41 -12.22
N SER A 56 8.50 -3.01 -12.32
CA SER A 56 7.92 -2.01 -11.43
C SER A 56 7.74 -2.52 -10.00
N GLN A 57 7.68 -1.59 -9.05
CA GLN A 57 7.22 -1.89 -7.70
C GLN A 57 5.70 -2.01 -7.72
N ASN A 58 5.18 -3.15 -7.31
CA ASN A 58 3.77 -3.48 -7.47
C ASN A 58 3.06 -3.77 -6.16
N LEU A 59 1.76 -3.48 -6.14
CA LEU A 59 0.81 -4.03 -5.19
C LEU A 59 -0.07 -5.04 -5.93
N ALA A 60 -0.18 -6.25 -5.40
CA ALA A 60 -1.10 -7.25 -5.93
C ALA A 60 -2.19 -7.57 -4.91
N LEU A 61 -3.42 -7.64 -5.38
CA LEU A 61 -4.56 -8.12 -4.60
C LEU A 61 -4.96 -9.48 -5.15
N PHE A 62 -5.03 -10.46 -4.27
CA PHE A 62 -5.49 -11.81 -4.61
C PHE A 62 -6.80 -12.11 -3.90
N ASP A 63 -7.78 -12.60 -4.62
CA ASP A 63 -8.99 -13.12 -4.02
C ASP A 63 -8.64 -14.18 -2.96
N ALA A 64 -9.31 -14.16 -1.82
CA ALA A 64 -9.02 -15.04 -0.69
C ALA A 64 -9.14 -16.54 -1.04
N THR A 65 -9.84 -16.87 -2.11
CA THR A 65 -9.98 -18.25 -2.61
C THR A 65 -8.84 -18.66 -3.55
N ASN A 66 -8.02 -17.69 -4.00
CA ASN A 66 -6.89 -17.95 -4.88
C ASN A 66 -5.74 -18.59 -4.09
N ARG A 67 -5.40 -19.83 -4.42
CA ARG A 67 -4.38 -20.63 -3.74
C ARG A 67 -3.24 -21.02 -4.66
N ILE A 68 -2.70 -20.09 -5.41
CA ILE A 68 -1.79 -20.37 -6.54
C ILE A 68 -0.46 -21.02 -6.10
N PHE A 69 0.09 -20.75 -4.92
CA PHE A 69 1.50 -21.07 -4.69
C PHE A 69 1.86 -21.90 -3.46
N LEU A 70 1.05 -21.96 -2.45
CA LEU A 70 1.33 -22.76 -1.25
C LEU A 70 0.04 -23.25 -0.65
N GLU A 71 0.02 -24.49 -0.19
CA GLU A 71 -1.01 -24.98 0.71
C GLU A 71 -0.89 -24.25 2.05
N THR A 72 -1.23 -22.98 2.07
CA THR A 72 -1.41 -22.27 3.32
C THR A 72 -2.79 -22.59 3.85
N LYS A 73 -2.87 -22.93 5.14
CA LYS A 73 -4.16 -23.06 5.81
C LYS A 73 -4.98 -21.81 5.51
N SER A 74 -6.27 -21.98 5.19
CA SER A 74 -7.16 -20.84 5.06
C SER A 74 -7.23 -20.13 6.40
N LEU A 75 -6.56 -19.00 6.51
CA LEU A 75 -6.74 -18.10 7.63
C LEU A 75 -8.00 -17.28 7.35
N GLU A 76 -8.89 -17.20 8.32
CA GLU A 76 -9.93 -16.19 8.26
C GLU A 76 -9.26 -14.82 8.18
N LEU A 77 -9.69 -14.00 7.20
CA LEU A 77 -9.15 -12.66 7.06
C LEU A 77 -9.77 -11.78 8.14
N SER A 78 -8.97 -11.45 9.14
CA SER A 78 -9.30 -10.53 10.21
C SER A 78 -8.12 -9.57 10.39
N PRO A 79 -8.36 -8.26 10.51
CA PRO A 79 -7.29 -7.28 10.74
C PRO A 79 -6.45 -7.60 11.98
N GLU A 80 -7.04 -8.21 13.00
CA GLU A 80 -6.33 -8.59 14.23
C GLU A 80 -5.47 -9.85 14.08
N GLN A 81 -5.67 -10.61 13.01
CA GLN A 81 -4.97 -11.89 12.78
C GLN A 81 -3.91 -11.82 11.67
N THR A 82 -3.79 -10.68 11.00
CA THR A 82 -2.75 -10.47 9.99
C THR A 82 -1.44 -10.03 10.63
N THR A 83 -0.31 -10.46 10.05
CA THR A 83 1.01 -9.96 10.43
C THR A 83 1.35 -8.64 9.74
N LEU A 84 0.60 -8.26 8.70
CA LEU A 84 0.75 -6.97 8.03
C LEU A 84 0.24 -5.87 8.96
N HIS A 85 1.12 -4.94 9.36
CA HIS A 85 0.73 -3.78 10.15
C HIS A 85 0.16 -2.68 9.25
N HIS A 86 0.90 -2.23 8.26
CA HIS A 86 0.46 -1.24 7.27
C HIS A 86 1.35 -1.22 6.04
N ILE A 87 0.89 -0.52 5.01
CA ILE A 87 1.66 -0.22 3.80
C ILE A 87 1.81 1.29 3.72
N ALA A 88 3.06 1.76 3.62
CA ALA A 88 3.37 3.18 3.45
C ALA A 88 3.75 3.48 2.00
N LEU A 89 3.11 4.50 1.43
CA LEU A 89 3.36 5.00 0.08
C LEU A 89 3.88 6.43 0.17
N ASN A 90 4.96 6.72 -0.53
CA ASN A 90 5.52 8.06 -0.56
C ASN A 90 4.66 8.98 -1.43
N ILE A 91 4.39 10.17 -0.91
CA ILE A 91 3.84 11.31 -1.65
C ILE A 91 4.82 12.48 -1.58
N SER A 92 4.66 13.47 -2.42
CA SER A 92 5.47 14.68 -2.31
C SER A 92 5.00 15.55 -1.14
N PRO A 93 5.89 16.31 -0.48
CA PRO A 93 5.49 17.22 0.59
C PRO A 93 4.45 18.26 0.17
N GLU A 94 4.49 18.68 -1.09
CA GLU A 94 3.56 19.65 -1.68
C GLU A 94 2.13 19.09 -1.74
N ASP A 95 1.97 17.78 -1.86
CA ASP A 95 0.67 17.12 -1.99
C ASP A 95 0.03 16.77 -0.64
N TYR A 96 0.76 16.88 0.47
CA TYR A 96 0.30 16.42 1.79
C TYR A 96 -1.06 17.00 2.19
N GLU A 97 -1.21 18.32 2.19
CA GLU A 97 -2.46 18.98 2.58
C GLU A 97 -3.60 18.73 1.58
N THR A 98 -3.27 18.68 0.30
CA THR A 98 -4.24 18.38 -0.76
C THR A 98 -4.80 16.96 -0.62
N GLU A 99 -3.92 15.98 -0.41
CA GLU A 99 -4.32 14.59 -0.21
C GLU A 99 -5.12 14.40 1.08
N LYS A 100 -4.72 15.06 2.16
CA LYS A 100 -5.49 15.02 3.41
C LYS A 100 -6.93 15.47 3.19
N ARG A 101 -7.12 16.62 2.58
CA ARG A 101 -8.47 17.16 2.29
C ARG A 101 -9.25 16.27 1.33
N ARG A 102 -8.57 15.72 0.32
CA ARG A 102 -9.19 14.83 -0.65
C ARG A 102 -9.71 13.56 0.00
N LEU A 103 -8.89 12.89 0.82
CA LEU A 103 -9.28 11.67 1.54
C LEU A 103 -10.43 11.92 2.52
N GLU A 104 -10.36 13.02 3.28
CA GLU A 104 -11.44 13.42 4.20
C GLU A 104 -12.73 13.73 3.45
N GLY A 105 -12.63 14.39 2.28
CA GLY A 105 -13.77 14.69 1.40
C GLY A 105 -14.44 13.45 0.82
N LEU A 106 -13.72 12.35 0.70
CA LEU A 106 -14.25 11.03 0.31
C LEU A 106 -14.92 10.29 1.48
N GLY A 107 -14.95 10.90 2.67
CA GLY A 107 -15.53 10.30 3.87
C GLY A 107 -14.64 9.37 4.64
N LEU A 108 -13.34 9.33 4.31
CA LEU A 108 -12.36 8.52 5.04
C LEU A 108 -11.95 9.20 6.34
N LYS A 109 -11.77 8.39 7.38
CA LYS A 109 -11.15 8.85 8.62
C LYS A 109 -9.65 8.90 8.41
N VAL A 110 -9.07 10.11 8.48
CA VAL A 110 -7.64 10.34 8.28
C VAL A 110 -7.01 10.77 9.60
N GLN A 111 -5.93 10.10 9.98
CA GLN A 111 -5.10 10.48 11.12
C GLN A 111 -3.79 11.08 10.63
N ALA A 112 -3.59 12.37 10.86
CA ALA A 112 -2.33 13.06 10.58
C ALA A 112 -1.37 12.90 11.76
N THR A 113 -0.14 12.52 11.48
CA THR A 113 0.90 12.27 12.50
C THR A 113 2.25 12.73 12.00
N GLU A 114 3.08 13.24 12.90
CA GLU A 114 4.48 13.57 12.62
C GLU A 114 5.39 12.59 13.37
N HIS A 115 6.43 12.13 12.69
CA HIS A 115 7.45 11.25 13.28
C HIS A 115 8.80 11.94 13.24
N ALA A 116 9.13 12.64 14.34
CA ALA A 116 10.32 13.49 14.45
C ALA A 116 11.63 12.74 14.15
N TRP A 117 11.78 11.52 14.64
CA TRP A 117 12.99 10.72 14.45
C TRP A 117 13.27 10.31 12.99
N LEU A 118 12.25 10.33 12.13
CA LEU A 118 12.36 10.07 10.68
C LEU A 118 12.26 11.35 9.85
N HIS A 119 11.92 12.48 10.45
CA HIS A 119 11.61 13.73 9.75
C HIS A 119 10.53 13.53 8.70
N VAL A 120 9.40 12.90 9.06
CA VAL A 120 8.30 12.67 8.14
C VAL A 120 6.96 13.11 8.69
N ARG A 121 6.06 13.47 7.79
CA ARG A 121 4.62 13.66 8.06
C ARG A 121 3.86 12.54 7.39
N SER A 122 2.86 12.03 8.10
CA SER A 122 2.10 10.87 7.67
C SER A 122 0.60 11.10 7.75
N LEU A 123 -0.13 10.50 6.81
CA LEU A 123 -1.58 10.41 6.79
C LEU A 123 -1.96 8.93 6.83
N TYR A 124 -2.62 8.50 7.89
CA TYR A 124 -3.09 7.12 8.04
C TYR A 124 -4.58 7.03 7.71
N PHE A 125 -4.96 6.04 6.94
CA PHE A 125 -6.34 5.73 6.58
C PHE A 125 -6.49 4.24 6.29
N ALA A 126 -7.71 3.74 6.28
CA ALA A 126 -7.98 2.33 6.05
C ALA A 126 -8.60 2.07 4.68
N ASP A 127 -8.28 0.93 4.08
CA ASP A 127 -9.01 0.41 2.93
C ASP A 127 -10.35 -0.22 3.36
N PRO A 128 -11.24 -0.61 2.41
CA PRO A 128 -12.55 -1.16 2.76
C PRO A 128 -12.52 -2.46 3.58
N GLU A 129 -11.42 -3.16 3.61
CA GLU A 129 -11.25 -4.40 4.40
C GLU A 129 -10.44 -4.19 5.68
N GLY A 130 -10.16 -2.93 6.04
CA GLY A 130 -9.51 -2.58 7.30
C GLY A 130 -7.98 -2.63 7.26
N ASN A 131 -7.35 -2.80 6.10
CA ASN A 131 -5.90 -2.68 6.01
C ASN A 131 -5.50 -1.22 6.21
N LEU A 132 -4.50 -0.99 7.05
CA LEU A 132 -3.97 0.35 7.31
C LEU A 132 -3.02 0.77 6.19
N LEU A 133 -3.29 1.95 5.64
CA LEU A 133 -2.44 2.62 4.67
C LEU A 133 -1.85 3.88 5.25
N GLU A 134 -0.69 4.25 4.77
CA GLU A 134 0.00 5.47 5.14
C GLU A 134 0.45 6.21 3.87
N PHE A 135 0.08 7.48 3.75
CA PHE A 135 0.79 8.39 2.87
C PHE A 135 1.85 9.11 3.68
N VAL A 136 3.09 9.05 3.25
CA VAL A 136 4.23 9.59 3.98
C VAL A 136 5.06 10.50 3.09
N CYS A 137 5.52 11.63 3.65
CA CYS A 137 6.47 12.52 2.99
C CYS A 137 7.59 12.94 3.94
N TYR A 138 8.81 13.04 3.41
CA TYR A 138 9.94 13.59 4.15
C TYR A 138 9.78 15.11 4.28
N ASP A 139 9.99 15.61 5.50
CA ASP A 139 9.94 17.03 5.81
C ASP A 139 10.99 17.35 6.89
N GLU A 140 12.07 17.99 6.48
CA GLU A 140 13.19 18.32 7.38
C GLU A 140 12.82 19.27 8.53
N THR A 141 11.65 19.94 8.44
CA THR A 141 11.18 20.85 9.49
C THR A 141 10.51 20.10 10.65
N VAL A 142 10.14 18.85 10.46
CA VAL A 142 9.58 17.99 11.51
C VAL A 142 10.71 17.58 12.47
N ARG A 143 10.56 17.99 13.76
CA ARG A 143 11.58 17.79 14.79
C ARG A 143 10.96 17.33 16.10
#